data_b15bf4d126ce12f6a588f282a3336894
#
_entry.id   b15bf4d126ce12f6a588f282a3336894
#
_cell.length_a   1.000
_cell.length_b   1.000
_cell.length_c   1.000
_cell.angle_alpha   90.00
_cell.angle_beta   90.00
_cell.angle_gamma   90.00
#
_symmetry.space_group_name_H-M   'P 1'
#
loop_
_entity.id
_entity.type
_entity.pdbx_description
1 polymer ?
#
loop_
_entity_poly.entity_id
_entity_poly.type
_entity_poly.pdbx_seq_one_letter_code
_entity_poly.pdbx_strand_id
1 'polypeptide(L)'
;NFNHRPIVRMSNTYIANGNCTFEDMLRDVDSGVYLKSTRGGQVDTAKGTFQFNAEEAYRIEKGKLTTPLLDVSLSGLTLETLHNIDAVANDLDWGLGFCGKGGQSVPAGNASPHIRIQKALVGGRA
;
A
#
# COMPACT_ATOMS: atom_id res chain seq x y z
N ASN A 1 -0.96 27.55 9.02
CA ASN A 1 -1.56 28.81 9.38
C ASN A 1 -1.60 28.92 10.91
N PHE A 2 -1.20 30.08 11.48
CA PHE A 2 -1.10 30.32 12.93
C PHE A 2 -2.45 30.19 13.68
N ASN A 3 -3.57 30.24 12.98
CA ASN A 3 -4.91 30.06 13.54
C ASN A 3 -5.31 28.59 13.73
N HIS A 4 -4.47 27.64 13.33
CA HIS A 4 -4.76 26.22 13.47
C HIS A 4 -3.98 25.62 14.64
N ARG A 5 -4.68 24.79 15.44
CA ARG A 5 -4.04 24.05 16.53
C ARG A 5 -2.91 23.17 15.97
N PRO A 6 -1.70 23.24 16.54
CA PRO A 6 -0.61 22.35 16.16
C PRO A 6 -0.96 20.90 16.49
N ILE A 7 -0.85 20.01 15.50
CA ILE A 7 -1.04 18.57 15.65
C ILE A 7 0.01 17.84 14.83
N VAL A 8 0.36 16.63 15.23
CA VAL A 8 1.30 15.78 14.50
C VAL A 8 0.72 15.47 13.11
N ARG A 9 1.52 15.69 12.06
CA ARG A 9 1.16 15.52 10.66
C ARG A 9 2.18 14.65 9.93
N MET A 10 1.71 14.00 8.84
CA MET A 10 2.60 13.40 7.86
C MET A 10 3.34 14.47 7.04
N SER A 11 4.55 14.14 6.66
CA SER A 11 5.25 14.73 5.51
C SER A 11 5.47 13.66 4.44
N ASN A 12 6.54 13.72 3.68
CA ASN A 12 6.87 12.67 2.71
C ASN A 12 7.29 11.38 3.43
N THR A 13 6.57 10.31 3.18
CA THR A 13 6.83 8.99 3.78
C THR A 13 6.94 7.95 2.68
N TYR A 14 8.02 7.15 2.69
CA TYR A 14 8.25 6.20 1.61
C TYR A 14 8.99 4.94 2.09
N ILE A 15 8.85 3.87 1.32
CA ILE A 15 9.68 2.68 1.41
C ILE A 15 10.82 2.86 0.41
N ALA A 16 12.08 2.75 0.85
CA ALA A 16 13.22 2.86 -0.02
C ALA A 16 13.34 1.66 -0.97
N ASN A 17 14.04 1.85 -2.09
CA ASN A 17 14.32 0.77 -3.04
C ASN A 17 15.02 -0.41 -2.38
N GLY A 18 14.59 -1.61 -2.76
CA GLY A 18 15.28 -2.87 -2.51
C GLY A 18 16.19 -3.28 -3.68
N ASN A 19 16.45 -4.57 -3.80
CA ASN A 19 17.47 -5.11 -4.70
C ASN A 19 16.91 -5.99 -5.83
N CYS A 20 15.61 -6.27 -5.88
CA CYS A 20 14.99 -7.11 -6.90
C CYS A 20 14.21 -6.29 -7.92
N THR A 21 13.89 -6.90 -9.06
CA THR A 21 12.94 -6.34 -10.00
C THR A 21 11.52 -6.81 -9.67
N PHE A 22 10.52 -6.10 -10.18
CA PHE A 22 9.13 -6.54 -10.06
C PHE A 22 8.90 -7.92 -10.70
N GLU A 23 9.51 -8.15 -11.85
CA GLU A 23 9.41 -9.41 -12.60
C GLU A 23 10.00 -10.60 -11.82
N ASP A 24 11.15 -10.40 -11.17
CA ASP A 24 11.75 -11.45 -10.34
C ASP A 24 10.87 -11.77 -9.14
N MET A 25 10.37 -10.73 -8.48
CA MET A 25 9.45 -10.86 -7.34
C MET A 25 8.17 -11.60 -7.72
N LEU A 26 7.58 -11.27 -8.88
CA LEU A 26 6.34 -11.86 -9.38
C LEU A 26 6.52 -13.34 -9.73
N ARG A 27 7.65 -13.69 -10.35
CA ARG A 27 7.98 -15.06 -10.79
C ARG A 27 7.91 -16.09 -9.67
N ASP A 28 8.26 -15.68 -8.45
CA ASP A 28 8.29 -16.55 -7.27
C ASP A 28 6.92 -16.72 -6.58
N VAL A 29 5.86 -16.07 -7.10
CA VAL A 29 4.52 -16.15 -6.52
C VAL A 29 3.70 -17.19 -7.26
N ASP A 30 3.42 -18.33 -6.62
CA ASP A 30 2.56 -19.37 -7.20
C ASP A 30 1.09 -18.94 -7.24
N SER A 31 0.59 -18.34 -6.15
CA SER A 31 -0.78 -17.82 -6.05
C SER A 31 -0.82 -16.58 -5.16
N GLY A 32 -1.52 -15.55 -5.60
CA GLY A 32 -1.63 -14.29 -4.85
C GLY A 32 -2.53 -13.26 -5.49
N VAL A 33 -2.45 -12.04 -4.99
CA VAL A 33 -3.17 -10.87 -5.52
C VAL A 33 -2.18 -9.72 -5.70
N TYR A 34 -2.17 -9.15 -6.88
CA TYR A 34 -1.47 -7.92 -7.19
C TYR A 34 -2.41 -6.74 -7.01
N LEU A 35 -1.96 -5.74 -6.26
CA LEU A 35 -2.68 -4.49 -6.03
C LEU A 35 -1.85 -3.33 -6.57
N LYS A 36 -2.46 -2.47 -7.38
CA LYS A 36 -1.80 -1.32 -7.96
C LYS A 36 -2.56 -0.04 -7.61
N SER A 37 -1.84 0.94 -7.12
CA SER A 37 -2.36 2.24 -6.71
C SER A 37 -3.49 2.16 -5.69
N THR A 38 -3.98 3.30 -5.25
CA THR A 38 -5.07 3.36 -4.27
C THR A 38 -6.08 4.43 -4.60
N ARG A 39 -7.36 4.11 -4.39
CA ARG A 39 -8.49 5.07 -4.42
C ARG A 39 -8.75 5.70 -3.05
N GLY A 40 -7.82 5.51 -2.11
CA GLY A 40 -7.96 6.01 -0.75
C GLY A 40 -8.38 4.93 0.25
N GLY A 41 -8.42 5.31 1.52
CA GLY A 41 -8.73 4.41 2.62
C GLY A 41 -8.80 5.12 3.94
N GLN A 42 -8.75 4.35 5.01
CA GLN A 42 -8.84 4.83 6.38
C GLN A 42 -7.75 4.21 7.24
N VAL A 43 -7.31 4.99 8.23
CA VAL A 43 -6.30 4.58 9.20
C VAL A 43 -6.78 4.92 10.60
N ASP A 44 -6.76 3.96 11.51
CA ASP A 44 -6.88 4.20 12.95
C ASP A 44 -5.48 4.17 13.57
N THR A 45 -4.92 5.36 13.77
CA THR A 45 -3.55 5.50 14.29
C THR A 45 -3.41 5.05 15.74
N ALA A 46 -4.48 5.02 16.52
CA ALA A 46 -4.46 4.56 17.91
C ALA A 46 -4.34 3.03 17.99
N LYS A 47 -5.00 2.33 17.05
CA LYS A 47 -4.97 0.87 16.96
C LYS A 47 -3.89 0.36 16.00
N GLY A 48 -3.33 1.22 15.17
CA GLY A 48 -2.40 0.84 14.11
C GLY A 48 -3.04 0.05 12.98
N THR A 49 -4.37 0.14 12.81
CA THR A 49 -5.09 -0.55 11.74
C THR A 49 -5.25 0.34 10.51
N PHE A 50 -5.31 -0.29 9.35
CA PHE A 50 -5.58 0.39 8.08
C PHE A 50 -6.48 -0.44 7.18
N GLN A 51 -7.14 0.24 6.25
CA GLN A 51 -7.84 -0.34 5.11
C GLN A 51 -7.75 0.61 3.92
N PHE A 52 -7.24 0.13 2.80
CA PHE A 52 -7.13 0.89 1.55
C PHE A 52 -7.74 0.11 0.39
N ASN A 53 -8.46 0.83 -0.49
CA ASN A 53 -9.03 0.25 -1.69
C ASN A 53 -8.03 0.38 -2.84
N ALA A 54 -7.78 -0.70 -3.54
CA ALA A 54 -6.94 -0.69 -4.73
C ALA A 54 -7.64 0.02 -5.89
N GLU A 55 -6.88 0.70 -6.73
CA GLU A 55 -7.37 1.24 -8.00
C GLU A 55 -7.51 0.14 -9.05
N GLU A 56 -6.49 -0.70 -9.16
CA GLU A 56 -6.47 -1.89 -9.99
C GLU A 56 -6.04 -3.10 -9.15
N ALA A 57 -6.58 -4.27 -9.46
CA ALA A 57 -6.16 -5.52 -8.85
C ALA A 57 -6.23 -6.68 -9.82
N TYR A 58 -5.31 -7.62 -9.69
CA TYR A 58 -5.21 -8.81 -10.54
C TYR A 58 -4.88 -10.04 -9.70
N ARG A 59 -5.41 -11.18 -10.11
CA ARG A 59 -4.97 -12.47 -9.58
C ARG A 59 -3.57 -12.78 -10.10
N ILE A 60 -2.74 -13.35 -9.23
CA ILE A 60 -1.44 -13.91 -9.61
C ILE A 60 -1.58 -15.43 -9.63
N GLU A 61 -1.18 -16.06 -10.73
CA GLU A 61 -1.13 -17.50 -10.88
C GLU A 61 0.17 -17.89 -11.58
N LYS A 62 1.00 -18.69 -10.91
CA LYS A 62 2.28 -19.20 -11.44
C LYS A 62 3.18 -18.09 -11.99
N GLY A 63 3.36 -17.04 -11.21
CA GLY A 63 4.21 -15.92 -11.57
C GLY A 63 3.67 -14.98 -12.65
N LYS A 64 2.38 -15.00 -12.92
CA LYS A 64 1.74 -14.16 -13.96
C LYS A 64 0.50 -13.48 -13.42
N LEU A 65 0.28 -12.24 -13.85
CA LEU A 65 -1.00 -11.55 -13.66
C LEU A 65 -2.03 -12.14 -14.62
N THR A 66 -3.18 -12.55 -14.07
CA THR A 66 -4.23 -13.23 -14.85
C THR A 66 -5.54 -12.46 -14.81
N THR A 67 -6.47 -12.82 -13.96
CA THR A 67 -7.83 -12.28 -13.93
C THR A 67 -7.86 -10.93 -13.22
N PRO A 68 -8.44 -9.87 -13.81
CA PRO A 68 -8.73 -8.64 -13.09
C PRO A 68 -9.75 -8.90 -11.99
N LEU A 69 -9.57 -8.21 -10.87
CA LEU A 69 -10.41 -8.32 -9.68
C LEU A 69 -11.09 -6.98 -9.41
N LEU A 70 -12.30 -7.03 -8.87
CA LEU A 70 -13.11 -5.84 -8.57
C LEU A 70 -13.21 -5.60 -7.06
N ASP A 71 -13.34 -4.31 -6.71
CA ASP A 71 -13.59 -3.85 -5.34
C ASP A 71 -12.60 -4.41 -4.31
N VAL A 72 -11.33 -4.52 -4.71
CA VAL A 72 -10.31 -5.12 -3.85
C VAL A 72 -9.80 -4.12 -2.84
N SER A 73 -9.71 -4.55 -1.59
CA SER A 73 -9.15 -3.78 -0.49
C SER A 73 -8.07 -4.59 0.25
N LEU A 74 -7.05 -3.89 0.70
CA LEU A 74 -6.03 -4.39 1.62
C LEU A 74 -6.28 -3.83 3.00
N SER A 75 -6.29 -4.68 4.02
CA SER A 75 -6.45 -4.27 5.42
C SER A 75 -5.54 -5.06 6.35
N GLY A 76 -5.25 -4.47 7.50
CA GLY A 76 -4.42 -5.13 8.49
C GLY A 76 -3.93 -4.23 9.60
N LEU A 77 -3.01 -4.77 10.38
CA LEU A 77 -2.18 -4.05 11.34
C LEU A 77 -0.90 -3.59 10.66
N THR A 78 -0.56 -2.31 10.77
CA THR A 78 0.60 -1.72 10.08
C THR A 78 1.89 -2.46 10.36
N LEU A 79 2.21 -2.70 11.64
CA LEU A 79 3.45 -3.37 12.01
C LEU A 79 3.49 -4.83 11.56
N GLU A 80 2.37 -5.54 11.67
CA GLU A 80 2.27 -6.92 11.20
C GLU A 80 2.48 -6.99 9.68
N THR A 81 1.85 -6.08 8.93
CA THR A 81 2.01 -6.00 7.49
C THR A 81 3.46 -5.72 7.09
N LEU A 82 4.13 -4.77 7.76
CA LEU A 82 5.54 -4.47 7.53
C LEU A 82 6.46 -5.67 7.83
N HIS A 83 6.20 -6.42 8.90
CA HIS A 83 6.96 -7.63 9.22
C HIS A 83 6.77 -8.77 8.21
N ASN A 84 5.66 -8.78 7.49
CA ASN A 84 5.37 -9.77 6.46
C ASN A 84 5.94 -9.40 5.09
N ILE A 85 6.60 -8.25 4.93
CA ILE A 85 7.31 -7.90 3.70
C ILE A 85 8.57 -8.74 3.59
N ASP A 86 8.69 -9.53 2.52
CA ASP A 86 9.84 -10.39 2.27
C ASP A 86 10.63 -10.02 1.02
N ALA A 87 10.10 -9.14 0.18
CA ALA A 87 10.81 -8.61 -0.97
C ALA A 87 10.40 -7.16 -1.26
N VAL A 88 11.39 -6.37 -1.70
CA VAL A 88 11.23 -4.95 -2.06
C VAL A 88 11.94 -4.73 -3.39
N ALA A 89 11.22 -4.21 -4.37
CA ALA A 89 11.76 -3.93 -5.70
C ALA A 89 12.57 -2.62 -5.76
N ASN A 90 13.14 -2.32 -6.92
CA ASN A 90 13.99 -1.17 -7.16
C ASN A 90 13.32 -0.08 -8.03
N ASP A 91 12.01 -0.10 -8.12
CA ASP A 91 11.19 0.72 -9.00
C ASP A 91 10.34 1.76 -8.23
N LEU A 92 10.97 2.47 -7.29
CA LEU A 92 10.34 3.51 -6.47
C LEU A 92 9.56 4.50 -7.35
N ASP A 93 8.29 4.68 -7.04
CA ASP A 93 7.44 5.68 -7.66
C ASP A 93 6.74 6.53 -6.60
N TRP A 94 6.46 7.80 -6.95
CA TRP A 94 5.89 8.80 -6.06
C TRP A 94 4.41 9.04 -6.33
N GLY A 95 3.62 8.99 -5.26
CA GLY A 95 2.24 9.44 -5.23
C GLY A 95 2.08 10.75 -4.47
N LEU A 96 1.14 11.57 -4.90
CA LEU A 96 0.72 12.78 -4.21
C LEU A 96 -0.65 12.56 -3.57
N GLY A 97 -0.81 13.04 -2.35
CA GLY A 97 -2.06 12.91 -1.62
C GLY A 97 -2.22 13.97 -0.55
N PHE A 98 -3.26 13.79 0.25
CA PHE A 98 -3.56 14.66 1.38
C PHE A 98 -3.70 13.83 2.66
N CYS A 99 -3.09 14.30 3.72
CA CYS A 99 -3.28 13.76 5.06
C CYS A 99 -4.34 14.57 5.79
N GLY A 100 -5.49 13.95 6.09
CA GLY A 100 -6.58 14.54 6.88
C GLY A 100 -6.47 14.13 8.34
N LYS A 101 -6.46 15.09 9.27
CA LYS A 101 -6.46 14.84 10.71
C LYS A 101 -7.04 16.04 11.48
N GLY A 102 -7.96 15.79 12.42
CA GLY A 102 -8.51 16.85 13.29
C GLY A 102 -9.13 18.02 12.54
N GLY A 103 -9.82 17.77 11.43
CA GLY A 103 -10.41 18.81 10.58
C GLY A 103 -9.41 19.60 9.74
N GLN A 104 -8.13 19.21 9.75
CA GLN A 104 -7.07 19.86 8.95
C GLN A 104 -6.62 18.93 7.82
N SER A 105 -6.33 19.49 6.65
CA SER A 105 -5.77 18.78 5.50
C SER A 105 -4.42 19.38 5.12
N VAL A 106 -3.42 18.53 4.89
CA VAL A 106 -2.09 18.96 4.40
C VAL A 106 -1.68 18.10 3.23
N PRO A 107 -1.00 18.67 2.23
CA PRO A 107 -0.40 17.86 1.18
C PRO A 107 0.68 16.96 1.77
N ALA A 108 0.72 15.71 1.31
CA ALA A 108 1.71 14.74 1.72
C ALA A 108 2.12 13.89 0.51
N GLY A 109 3.42 13.66 0.34
CA GLY A 109 3.95 12.71 -0.62
C GLY A 109 4.08 11.33 0.03
N ASN A 110 3.78 10.30 -0.74
CA ASN A 110 4.10 8.93 -0.41
C ASN A 110 4.83 8.28 -1.58
N ALA A 111 5.67 7.31 -1.30
CA ALA A 111 6.31 6.54 -2.35
C ALA A 111 6.55 5.11 -1.88
N SER A 112 6.50 4.20 -2.83
CA SER A 112 6.91 2.82 -2.61
C SER A 112 7.35 2.20 -3.93
N PRO A 113 8.40 1.39 -3.93
CA PRO A 113 8.58 0.41 -4.98
C PRO A 113 7.53 -0.69 -4.82
N HIS A 114 7.46 -1.62 -5.76
CA HIS A 114 6.70 -2.84 -5.53
C HIS A 114 7.23 -3.57 -4.29
N ILE A 115 6.32 -4.05 -3.46
CA ILE A 115 6.63 -4.85 -2.28
C ILE A 115 5.86 -6.17 -2.34
N ARG A 116 6.45 -7.24 -1.84
CA ARG A 116 5.77 -8.52 -1.66
C ARG A 116 5.49 -8.74 -0.18
N ILE A 117 4.24 -9.01 0.13
CA ILE A 117 3.76 -9.28 1.48
C ILE A 117 3.33 -10.75 1.51
N GLN A 118 3.96 -11.55 2.34
CA GLN A 118 3.70 -13.01 2.41
C GLN A 118 2.27 -13.32 2.86
N LYS A 119 1.74 -12.51 3.75
CA LYS A 119 0.39 -12.70 4.31
C LYS A 119 -0.27 -11.37 4.58
N ALA A 120 -1.44 -11.16 3.99
CA ALA A 120 -2.26 -9.98 4.20
C ALA A 120 -3.75 -10.33 4.09
N LEU A 121 -4.59 -9.51 4.69
CA LEU A 121 -6.04 -9.62 4.53
C LEU A 121 -6.46 -8.81 3.31
N VAL A 122 -6.93 -9.52 2.30
CA VAL A 122 -7.41 -8.94 1.04
C VAL A 122 -8.89 -9.30 0.88
N GLY A 123 -9.73 -8.28 0.74
CA GLY A 123 -11.14 -8.43 0.39
C GLY A 123 -11.37 -8.04 -1.07
N GLY A 124 -12.37 -8.62 -1.71
CA GLY A 124 -12.72 -8.32 -3.10
C GLY A 124 -13.54 -9.41 -3.74
N ARG A 125 -13.83 -9.25 -5.02
CA ARG A 125 -14.56 -10.23 -5.84
C ARG A 125 -13.92 -10.34 -7.23
N ALA A 126 -14.06 -11.51 -7.82
CA ALA A 126 -13.66 -11.77 -9.20
C ALA A 126 -14.78 -11.39 -10.18
#